data_ffc119aa1a8200ed6d3ce28b105912fc
#
_entry.id   ffc119aa1a8200ed6d3ce28b105912fc
#
_cell.length_a   1.000
_cell.length_b   1.000
_cell.length_c   1.000
_cell.angle_alpha   90.00
_cell.angle_beta   90.00
_cell.angle_gamma   90.00
#
_symmetry.space_group_name_H-M   'P 1'
#
loop_
_entity.id
_entity.type
_entity.pdbx_description
1 polymer ?
#
loop_
_entity_poly.entity_id
_entity_poly.type
_entity_poly.pdbx_seq_one_letter_code
_entity_poly.pdbx_strand_id
1 'polypeptide(L)'
;MRRILQLNTHYRGGGAAAIARTLHQHLNALPGHESLFAYGRGPKSTDPRAVRFGLSAEVYLHAALVRLTGVQGYGCWYSTLRLRRLIQSWQPHLVHVHNLHGYYVELSLARWLGQRRIPVVWTLHDAWALTGRCAHPGECTRWEFGCGHCPRMWAYPRAFVDSSAWMWKRKRRLLGEDWQPWIVTPSHWLARLVCQAAGERLPIRVIPNGVDTERFRPAPDRAQLRERLGFPPTARIILLVAAKLGTAHKGIIPLLESLAQASAPEWVVLTVGAPIRLPKSVAYRLQVRQLGYISSPDALAQAYNAADVFCIPSLDDTFPTTVLEAMACALPVVGFHTGGIPEQVTESTGILVPRGDFRALCRAIAQVLQDAELQRRMRFHARQRAVQEFSLERFLRRYCSLYEELLQALPTTAVQAPGAAG
;
A
#
# COMPACT_ATOMS: atom_id res chain seq x y z
N MET A 1 21.49 11.82 18.78
CA MET A 1 20.08 11.67 18.38
C MET A 1 19.99 11.42 16.88
N ARG A 2 19.37 10.30 16.46
CA ARG A 2 19.27 9.89 15.05
C ARG A 2 18.01 10.51 14.44
N ARG A 3 18.16 11.40 13.45
CA ARG A 3 17.05 12.11 12.80
C ARG A 3 16.68 11.43 11.48
N ILE A 4 15.43 10.95 11.38
CA ILE A 4 14.92 10.23 10.22
C ILE A 4 13.70 10.95 9.65
N LEU A 5 13.79 11.44 8.40
CA LEU A 5 12.69 12.09 7.71
C LEU A 5 11.84 11.06 6.98
N GLN A 6 10.54 10.94 7.32
CA GLN A 6 9.57 10.18 6.54
C GLN A 6 8.96 11.10 5.48
N LEU A 7 8.99 10.70 4.21
CA LEU A 7 8.44 11.46 3.09
C LEU A 7 7.33 10.67 2.39
N ASN A 8 6.12 11.22 2.36
CA ASN A 8 4.98 10.58 1.67
C ASN A 8 4.04 11.60 1.04
N THR A 9 3.16 11.13 0.15
CA THR A 9 2.11 11.96 -0.48
C THR A 9 1.13 12.51 0.55
N HIS A 10 0.64 11.66 1.46
CA HIS A 10 -0.34 11.99 2.50
C HIS A 10 0.15 11.57 3.89
N TYR A 11 -0.29 12.29 4.92
CA TYR A 11 -0.10 11.87 6.31
C TYR A 11 -1.13 10.80 6.72
N ARG A 12 -2.38 10.89 6.23
CA ARG A 12 -3.47 9.94 6.48
C ARG A 12 -4.08 9.48 5.15
N GLY A 13 -4.66 8.28 5.18
CA GLY A 13 -5.37 7.68 4.04
C GLY A 13 -4.48 6.78 3.17
N GLY A 14 -4.90 5.53 3.02
CA GLY A 14 -4.22 4.49 2.25
C GLY A 14 -3.09 3.77 2.99
N GLY A 15 -2.70 2.61 2.46
CA GLY A 15 -1.73 1.71 3.08
C GLY A 15 -0.35 2.34 3.25
N ALA A 16 0.19 2.99 2.22
CA ALA A 16 1.52 3.63 2.28
C ALA A 16 1.60 4.71 3.38
N ALA A 17 0.53 5.52 3.55
CA ALA A 17 0.49 6.53 4.60
C ALA A 17 0.37 5.91 5.99
N ALA A 18 -0.36 4.80 6.13
CA ALA A 18 -0.45 4.07 7.39
C ALA A 18 0.91 3.52 7.80
N ILE A 19 1.62 2.86 6.88
CA ILE A 19 2.97 2.30 7.08
C ILE A 19 3.96 3.40 7.48
N ALA A 20 4.03 4.50 6.71
CA ALA A 20 4.93 5.61 6.99
C ALA A 20 4.66 6.25 8.36
N ARG A 21 3.39 6.43 8.72
CA ARG A 21 2.98 6.98 10.02
C ARG A 21 3.33 6.04 11.17
N THR A 22 3.13 4.74 11.01
CA THR A 22 3.49 3.74 12.01
C THR A 22 4.99 3.77 12.31
N LEU A 23 5.84 3.83 11.27
CA LEU A 23 7.30 3.99 11.43
C LEU A 23 7.65 5.30 12.12
N HIS A 24 7.02 6.41 11.71
CA HIS A 24 7.21 7.72 12.32
C HIS A 24 6.88 7.74 13.82
N GLN A 25 5.74 7.19 14.20
CA GLN A 25 5.30 7.13 15.60
C GLN A 25 6.22 6.23 16.43
N HIS A 26 6.60 5.08 15.89
CA HIS A 26 7.52 4.16 16.58
C HIS A 26 8.89 4.80 16.83
N LEU A 27 9.49 5.42 15.80
CA LEU A 27 10.78 6.09 15.94
C LEU A 27 10.76 7.20 16.99
N ASN A 28 9.66 7.95 17.08
CA ASN A 28 9.50 8.98 18.10
C ASN A 28 9.25 8.45 19.52
N ALA A 29 8.90 7.17 19.65
CA ALA A 29 8.78 6.49 20.94
C ALA A 29 10.11 5.84 21.39
N LEU A 30 11.08 5.67 20.48
CA LEU A 30 12.38 5.06 20.77
C LEU A 30 13.37 6.11 21.34
N PRO A 31 14.07 5.80 22.43
CA PRO A 31 15.15 6.65 22.94
C PRO A 31 16.24 6.86 21.88
N GLY A 32 16.77 8.08 21.81
CA GLY A 32 17.87 8.42 20.88
C GLY A 32 17.46 8.60 19.41
N HIS A 33 16.16 8.53 19.11
CA HIS A 33 15.61 8.74 17.77
C HIS A 33 14.67 9.94 17.72
N GLU A 34 14.61 10.58 16.56
CA GLU A 34 13.65 11.62 16.23
C GLU A 34 13.20 11.43 14.79
N SER A 35 11.88 11.42 14.57
CA SER A 35 11.32 11.35 13.24
C SER A 35 10.48 12.58 12.93
N LEU A 36 10.68 13.17 11.76
CA LEU A 36 9.85 14.20 11.17
C LEU A 36 9.09 13.61 9.98
N PHE A 37 7.78 13.87 9.89
CA PHE A 37 6.97 13.41 8.78
C PHE A 37 6.67 14.56 7.81
N ALA A 38 7.28 14.57 6.63
CA ALA A 38 6.99 15.52 5.56
C ALA A 38 5.95 14.95 4.57
N TYR A 39 4.89 15.72 4.28
CA TYR A 39 3.87 15.28 3.35
C TYR A 39 3.37 16.41 2.45
N GLY A 40 2.94 16.05 1.24
CA GLY A 40 2.57 17.02 0.23
C GLY A 40 1.08 17.39 0.18
N ARG A 41 0.19 16.45 0.54
CA ARG A 41 -1.26 16.57 0.29
C ARG A 41 -2.11 16.19 1.49
N GLY A 42 -3.34 16.71 1.50
CA GLY A 42 -4.33 16.43 2.53
C GLY A 42 -4.44 17.54 3.57
N PRO A 43 -5.30 17.39 4.58
CA PRO A 43 -5.45 18.36 5.66
C PRO A 43 -4.18 18.48 6.50
N LYS A 44 -4.05 19.59 7.23
CA LYS A 44 -2.99 19.73 8.24
C LYS A 44 -3.15 18.65 9.31
N SER A 45 -2.02 18.08 9.73
CA SER A 45 -1.98 17.13 10.84
C SER A 45 -2.02 17.86 12.18
N THR A 46 -2.57 17.20 13.19
CA THR A 46 -2.47 17.61 14.61
C THR A 46 -1.16 17.14 15.25
N ASP A 47 -0.42 16.25 14.58
CA ASP A 47 0.90 15.82 15.03
C ASP A 47 1.92 16.95 14.83
N PRO A 48 2.58 17.46 15.90
CA PRO A 48 3.53 18.56 15.81
C PRO A 48 4.79 18.21 15.01
N ARG A 49 5.09 16.92 14.86
CA ARG A 49 6.22 16.40 14.08
C ARG A 49 5.83 16.02 12.65
N ALA A 50 4.66 16.46 12.19
CA ALA A 50 4.21 16.25 10.82
C ALA A 50 4.04 17.59 10.09
N VAL A 51 4.82 17.80 9.03
CA VAL A 51 4.89 19.05 8.28
C VAL A 51 4.30 18.89 6.89
N ARG A 52 3.27 19.66 6.58
CA ARG A 52 2.74 19.78 5.24
C ARG A 52 3.53 20.83 4.46
N PHE A 53 4.32 20.41 3.48
CA PHE A 53 5.10 21.32 2.63
C PHE A 53 4.43 21.65 1.30
N GLY A 54 3.56 20.77 0.79
CA GLY A 54 2.93 20.92 -0.53
C GLY A 54 1.87 22.02 -0.58
N LEU A 55 1.86 22.76 -1.69
CA LEU A 55 0.84 23.76 -2.01
C LEU A 55 -0.29 23.15 -2.81
N SER A 56 -1.54 23.40 -2.42
CA SER A 56 -2.70 22.86 -3.12
C SER A 56 -2.77 23.35 -4.58
N ALA A 57 -2.43 24.60 -4.87
CA ALA A 57 -2.41 25.14 -6.22
C ALA A 57 -1.45 24.36 -7.13
N GLU A 58 -0.23 24.06 -6.67
CA GLU A 58 0.75 23.28 -7.44
C GLU A 58 0.28 21.83 -7.64
N VAL A 59 -0.39 21.25 -6.64
CA VAL A 59 -0.96 19.88 -6.76
C VAL A 59 -1.98 19.82 -7.89
N TYR A 60 -2.89 20.81 -7.97
CA TYR A 60 -3.89 20.87 -9.04
C TYR A 60 -3.27 21.17 -10.40
N LEU A 61 -2.31 22.10 -10.46
CA LEU A 61 -1.55 22.41 -11.67
C LEU A 61 -0.82 21.17 -12.19
N HIS A 62 -0.09 20.47 -11.31
CA HIS A 62 0.63 19.24 -11.68
C HIS A 62 -0.33 18.15 -12.15
N ALA A 63 -1.48 17.97 -11.50
CA ALA A 63 -2.48 17.01 -11.94
C ALA A 63 -3.05 17.35 -13.32
N ALA A 64 -3.29 18.65 -13.61
CA ALA A 64 -3.71 19.13 -14.92
C ALA A 64 -2.62 18.90 -15.98
N LEU A 65 -1.36 19.24 -15.69
CA LEU A 65 -0.23 19.00 -16.58
C LEU A 65 -0.09 17.50 -16.91
N VAL A 66 -0.18 16.63 -15.90
CA VAL A 66 -0.14 15.17 -16.12
C VAL A 66 -1.29 14.72 -17.01
N ARG A 67 -2.49 15.27 -16.80
CA ARG A 67 -3.65 14.94 -17.62
C ARG A 67 -3.49 15.36 -19.08
N LEU A 68 -2.92 16.52 -19.32
CA LEU A 68 -2.70 17.07 -20.67
C LEU A 68 -1.51 16.42 -21.37
N THR A 69 -0.40 16.23 -20.68
CA THR A 69 0.88 15.87 -21.29
C THR A 69 1.33 14.42 -21.00
N GLY A 70 0.77 13.74 -20.00
CA GLY A 70 1.23 12.45 -19.51
C GLY A 70 2.53 12.50 -18.69
N VAL A 71 3.13 13.68 -18.54
CA VAL A 71 4.43 13.86 -17.85
C VAL A 71 4.22 14.03 -16.35
N GLN A 72 4.87 13.18 -15.55
CA GLN A 72 4.74 13.15 -14.09
C GLN A 72 6.03 13.62 -13.41
N GLY A 73 5.89 14.16 -12.20
CA GLY A 73 7.04 14.60 -11.41
C GLY A 73 7.63 15.94 -11.83
N TYR A 74 6.77 16.81 -12.41
CA TYR A 74 7.08 18.18 -12.81
C TYR A 74 5.89 19.09 -12.48
N GLY A 75 6.16 20.35 -12.15
CA GLY A 75 5.11 21.34 -11.83
C GLY A 75 4.83 21.53 -10.34
N CYS A 76 5.69 21.00 -9.47
CA CYS A 76 5.67 21.23 -8.01
C CYS A 76 7.01 21.84 -7.54
N TRP A 77 7.55 22.79 -8.29
CA TRP A 77 8.89 23.33 -8.07
C TRP A 77 9.01 24.05 -6.71
N TYR A 78 8.02 24.87 -6.33
CA TYR A 78 8.06 25.60 -5.06
C TYR A 78 7.83 24.68 -3.86
N SER A 79 6.88 23.73 -3.94
CA SER A 79 6.72 22.68 -2.92
C SER A 79 8.00 21.86 -2.75
N THR A 80 8.67 21.53 -3.85
CA THR A 80 9.96 20.81 -3.80
C THR A 80 11.05 21.68 -3.19
N LEU A 81 11.09 23.00 -3.47
CA LEU A 81 12.02 23.92 -2.83
C LEU A 81 11.78 24.04 -1.32
N ARG A 82 10.51 24.12 -0.89
CA ARG A 82 10.15 24.10 0.54
C ARG A 82 10.63 22.83 1.23
N LEU A 83 10.45 21.67 0.58
CA LEU A 83 10.95 20.41 1.11
C LEU A 83 12.47 20.38 1.20
N ARG A 84 13.18 20.87 0.18
CA ARG A 84 14.65 20.97 0.22
C ARG A 84 15.12 21.87 1.37
N ARG A 85 14.46 23.03 1.60
CA ARG A 85 14.76 23.92 2.73
C ARG A 85 14.49 23.23 4.06
N LEU A 86 13.38 22.50 4.19
CA LEU A 86 13.07 21.70 5.38
C LEU A 86 14.15 20.64 5.66
N ILE A 87 14.62 19.94 4.64
CA ILE A 87 15.70 18.95 4.77
C ILE A 87 17.00 19.63 5.18
N GLN A 88 17.33 20.79 4.59
CA GLN A 88 18.53 21.54 4.93
C GLN A 88 18.52 22.10 6.35
N SER A 89 17.39 22.62 6.82
CA SER A 89 17.27 23.19 8.17
C SER A 89 17.20 22.12 9.26
N TRP A 90 16.46 21.00 9.00
CA TRP A 90 16.30 19.93 9.98
C TRP A 90 17.47 18.93 9.97
N GLN A 91 18.25 18.87 8.88
CA GLN A 91 19.43 18.01 8.71
C GLN A 91 19.19 16.56 9.10
N PRO A 92 18.30 15.80 8.41
CA PRO A 92 18.11 14.39 8.67
C PRO A 92 19.38 13.60 8.40
N HIS A 93 19.64 12.59 9.22
CA HIS A 93 20.70 11.62 8.97
C HIS A 93 20.29 10.58 7.90
N LEU A 94 18.97 10.39 7.73
CA LEU A 94 18.39 9.50 6.72
C LEU A 94 17.03 10.04 6.25
N VAL A 95 16.76 9.92 4.95
CA VAL A 95 15.45 10.21 4.36
C VAL A 95 14.79 8.90 3.93
N HIS A 96 13.61 8.62 4.46
CA HIS A 96 12.80 7.49 4.04
C HIS A 96 11.65 7.96 3.14
N VAL A 97 11.71 7.59 1.88
CA VAL A 97 10.71 7.91 0.87
C VAL A 97 9.72 6.77 0.72
N HIS A 98 8.41 7.04 0.79
CA HIS A 98 7.36 6.05 0.57
C HIS A 98 6.76 6.17 -0.84
N ASN A 99 6.36 7.36 -1.26
CA ASN A 99 5.87 7.60 -2.61
C ASN A 99 6.53 8.86 -3.19
N LEU A 100 6.93 8.82 -4.45
CA LEU A 100 7.35 10.01 -5.22
C LEU A 100 6.30 10.43 -6.25
N HIS A 101 5.19 9.73 -6.34
CA HIS A 101 4.06 10.08 -7.19
C HIS A 101 2.88 10.66 -6.37
N GLY A 102 1.87 11.20 -7.06
CA GLY A 102 0.71 11.82 -6.40
C GLY A 102 0.68 13.34 -6.49
N TYR A 103 1.39 13.92 -7.45
CA TYR A 103 1.32 15.34 -7.80
C TYR A 103 1.79 16.31 -6.73
N TYR A 104 2.81 16.00 -5.95
CA TYR A 104 3.20 16.79 -4.79
C TYR A 104 4.67 17.15 -4.72
N VAL A 105 5.51 16.50 -5.50
CA VAL A 105 6.98 16.67 -5.52
C VAL A 105 7.52 16.42 -6.91
N GLU A 106 8.63 17.03 -7.23
CA GLU A 106 9.35 16.81 -8.49
C GLU A 106 10.38 15.70 -8.39
N LEU A 107 10.62 15.01 -9.51
CA LEU A 107 11.70 14.02 -9.63
C LEU A 107 13.10 14.62 -9.42
N SER A 108 13.23 15.93 -9.59
CA SER A 108 14.49 16.67 -9.30
C SER A 108 14.93 16.53 -7.84
N LEU A 109 14.02 16.19 -6.91
CA LEU A 109 14.35 15.92 -5.51
C LEU A 109 15.30 14.72 -5.38
N ALA A 110 15.04 13.64 -6.12
CA ALA A 110 15.85 12.42 -6.04
C ALA A 110 17.32 12.69 -6.43
N ARG A 111 17.52 13.38 -7.57
CA ARG A 111 18.87 13.82 -7.98
C ARG A 111 19.53 14.71 -6.93
N TRP A 112 18.76 15.66 -6.36
CA TRP A 112 19.28 16.58 -5.34
C TRP A 112 19.71 15.83 -4.06
N LEU A 113 18.95 14.80 -3.62
CA LEU A 113 19.32 13.95 -2.49
C LEU A 113 20.61 13.16 -2.79
N GLY A 114 20.72 12.59 -3.99
CA GLY A 114 21.92 11.88 -4.44
C GLY A 114 23.18 12.78 -4.43
N GLN A 115 23.08 13.98 -4.97
CA GLN A 115 24.19 14.97 -4.99
C GLN A 115 24.66 15.37 -3.58
N ARG A 116 23.77 15.34 -2.58
CA ARG A 116 24.08 15.67 -1.19
C ARG A 116 24.54 14.47 -0.38
N ARG A 117 24.59 13.28 -0.97
CA ARG A 117 24.99 12.04 -0.32
C ARG A 117 24.19 11.73 0.95
N ILE A 118 22.93 12.21 1.02
CA ILE A 118 22.03 11.88 2.13
C ILE A 118 21.58 10.44 1.93
N PRO A 119 21.74 9.54 2.90
CA PRO A 119 21.23 8.18 2.81
C PRO A 119 19.73 8.17 2.59
N VAL A 120 19.27 7.40 1.61
CA VAL A 120 17.85 7.28 1.30
C VAL A 120 17.43 5.84 1.30
N VAL A 121 16.37 5.55 2.05
CA VAL A 121 15.55 4.35 1.90
C VAL A 121 14.34 4.73 1.06
N TRP A 122 14.03 3.96 0.03
CA TRP A 122 12.81 4.13 -0.75
C TRP A 122 11.97 2.85 -0.71
N THR A 123 10.89 2.88 0.08
CA THR A 123 9.93 1.78 0.09
C THR A 123 8.96 1.91 -1.08
N LEU A 124 8.97 0.93 -1.96
CA LEU A 124 8.05 0.85 -3.09
C LEU A 124 6.76 0.17 -2.64
N HIS A 125 5.65 0.90 -2.70
CA HIS A 125 4.31 0.39 -2.39
C HIS A 125 3.56 -0.08 -3.63
N ASP A 126 4.07 0.24 -4.81
CA ASP A 126 3.53 -0.11 -6.12
C ASP A 126 4.64 -0.09 -7.19
N ALA A 127 4.27 -0.38 -8.44
CA ALA A 127 5.22 -0.47 -9.55
C ALA A 127 5.48 0.88 -10.28
N TRP A 128 5.00 2.01 -9.74
CA TRP A 128 5.16 3.30 -10.43
C TRP A 128 6.61 3.66 -10.76
N ALA A 129 7.54 3.35 -9.88
CA ALA A 129 8.97 3.61 -10.09
C ALA A 129 9.53 2.90 -11.32
N LEU A 130 8.97 1.74 -11.67
CA LEU A 130 9.46 0.82 -12.69
C LEU A 130 8.82 1.05 -14.06
N THR A 131 7.62 1.60 -14.09
CA THR A 131 6.81 1.80 -15.30
C THR A 131 6.95 3.21 -15.86
N GLY A 132 6.50 3.43 -17.09
CA GLY A 132 6.43 4.78 -17.66
C GLY A 132 5.44 5.70 -16.95
N ARG A 133 4.33 5.13 -16.42
CA ARG A 133 3.27 5.95 -15.82
C ARG A 133 2.44 5.29 -14.72
N CYS A 134 2.06 4.03 -14.88
CA CYS A 134 1.08 3.36 -14.03
C CYS A 134 1.68 2.82 -12.72
N ALA A 135 0.89 2.88 -11.65
CA ALA A 135 1.24 2.27 -10.36
C ALA A 135 0.95 0.76 -10.35
N HIS A 136 -0.06 0.33 -11.12
CA HIS A 136 -0.50 -1.06 -11.23
C HIS A 136 -0.48 -1.48 -12.69
N PRO A 137 0.59 -2.10 -13.20
CA PRO A 137 0.71 -2.49 -14.60
C PRO A 137 -0.26 -3.60 -15.01
N GLY A 138 -0.70 -4.44 -14.07
CA GLY A 138 -1.53 -5.59 -14.36
C GLY A 138 -0.80 -6.58 -15.26
N GLU A 139 -1.41 -6.93 -16.41
CA GLU A 139 -0.82 -7.84 -17.42
C GLU A 139 0.08 -7.14 -18.44
N CYS A 140 0.20 -5.80 -18.32
CA CYS A 140 1.03 -5.05 -19.26
C CYS A 140 2.52 -5.31 -19.00
N THR A 141 3.22 -5.89 -19.97
CA THR A 141 4.67 -6.15 -19.92
C THR A 141 5.50 -5.07 -20.62
N ARG A 142 4.88 -4.05 -21.21
CA ARG A 142 5.59 -3.01 -21.98
C ARG A 142 6.65 -2.26 -21.17
N TRP A 143 6.50 -2.17 -19.85
CA TRP A 143 7.49 -1.57 -18.96
C TRP A 143 8.83 -2.31 -18.93
N GLU A 144 8.88 -3.56 -19.33
CA GLU A 144 10.10 -4.35 -19.44
C GLU A 144 10.99 -3.86 -20.59
N PHE A 145 10.36 -3.41 -21.69
CA PHE A 145 11.03 -3.07 -22.94
C PHE A 145 10.98 -1.58 -23.32
N GLY A 146 10.42 -0.69 -22.48
CA GLY A 146 10.50 0.75 -22.74
C GLY A 146 9.19 1.52 -22.64
N CYS A 147 8.08 0.89 -22.32
CA CYS A 147 6.75 1.50 -22.38
C CYS A 147 6.42 2.06 -23.80
N GLY A 148 5.53 3.06 -23.90
CA GLY A 148 5.01 3.58 -25.17
C GLY A 148 3.80 2.80 -25.68
N HIS A 149 2.97 3.47 -26.50
CA HIS A 149 1.69 2.95 -26.97
C HIS A 149 0.85 2.36 -25.82
N CYS A 150 0.71 3.16 -24.74
CA CYS A 150 0.14 2.70 -23.47
C CYS A 150 -1.33 2.32 -23.62
N PRO A 151 -1.71 1.02 -23.39
CA PRO A 151 -3.11 0.59 -23.53
C PRO A 151 -4.01 1.09 -22.39
N ARG A 152 -3.44 1.71 -21.36
CA ARG A 152 -4.12 2.08 -20.11
C ARG A 152 -4.14 3.58 -19.86
N MET A 153 -4.30 4.39 -20.92
CA MET A 153 -4.30 5.86 -20.83
C MET A 153 -5.33 6.41 -19.84
N TRP A 154 -6.45 5.71 -19.66
CA TRP A 154 -7.54 6.09 -18.76
C TRP A 154 -7.40 5.55 -17.33
N ALA A 155 -6.42 4.67 -17.07
CA ALA A 155 -6.07 4.27 -15.71
C ALA A 155 -5.31 5.39 -14.98
N TYR A 156 -5.25 5.31 -13.65
CA TYR A 156 -4.49 6.28 -12.85
C TYR A 156 -2.97 6.13 -13.09
N PRO A 157 -2.29 7.24 -13.28
CA PRO A 157 -2.76 8.61 -13.52
C PRO A 157 -3.26 8.78 -14.97
N ARG A 158 -4.48 9.34 -15.14
CA ARG A 158 -5.09 9.55 -16.47
C ARG A 158 -4.31 10.59 -17.26
N ALA A 159 -4.17 10.38 -18.59
CA ALA A 159 -3.58 11.36 -19.48
C ALA A 159 -4.17 11.27 -20.89
N PHE A 160 -4.15 12.38 -21.61
CA PHE A 160 -4.58 12.45 -23.00
C PHE A 160 -3.42 12.15 -23.96
N VAL A 161 -2.21 12.50 -23.59
CA VAL A 161 -1.00 12.27 -24.38
C VAL A 161 -0.17 11.14 -23.76
N ASP A 162 0.32 10.23 -24.59
CA ASP A 162 1.17 9.11 -24.16
C ASP A 162 2.64 9.51 -24.11
N SER A 163 3.09 9.94 -22.95
CA SER A 163 4.49 10.22 -22.64
C SER A 163 5.18 9.05 -21.92
N SER A 164 4.57 7.85 -21.93
CA SER A 164 5.05 6.74 -21.10
C SER A 164 6.45 6.24 -21.48
N ALA A 165 6.82 6.24 -22.77
CA ALA A 165 8.17 5.87 -23.19
C ALA A 165 9.23 6.87 -22.68
N TRP A 166 8.93 8.16 -22.78
CA TRP A 166 9.84 9.21 -22.30
C TRP A 166 9.97 9.17 -20.77
N MET A 167 8.87 9.05 -20.06
CA MET A 167 8.86 8.94 -18.60
C MET A 167 9.57 7.67 -18.11
N TRP A 168 9.46 6.57 -18.83
CA TRP A 168 10.17 5.33 -18.53
C TRP A 168 11.69 5.52 -18.64
N LYS A 169 12.17 6.09 -19.75
CA LYS A 169 13.60 6.42 -19.92
C LYS A 169 14.09 7.36 -18.81
N ARG A 170 13.27 8.36 -18.44
CA ARG A 170 13.63 9.34 -17.41
C ARG A 170 13.75 8.70 -16.02
N LYS A 171 12.81 7.83 -15.65
CA LYS A 171 12.85 7.13 -14.35
C LYS A 171 13.99 6.11 -14.29
N ARG A 172 14.30 5.43 -15.39
CA ARG A 172 15.45 4.52 -15.49
C ARG A 172 16.79 5.22 -15.27
N ARG A 173 16.98 6.40 -15.87
CA ARG A 173 18.17 7.22 -15.61
C ARG A 173 18.23 7.70 -14.18
N LEU A 174 17.11 8.10 -13.63
CA LEU A 174 17.04 8.53 -12.25
C LEU A 174 17.50 7.43 -11.30
N LEU A 175 17.03 6.20 -11.51
CA LEU A 175 17.42 5.02 -10.75
C LEU A 175 18.68 4.40 -11.35
N GLY A 176 19.82 4.59 -10.68
CA GLY A 176 21.09 3.99 -11.05
C GLY A 176 22.17 4.95 -11.55
N GLU A 177 21.83 6.03 -12.25
CA GLU A 177 22.80 7.04 -12.69
C GLU A 177 22.82 8.24 -11.74
N ASP A 178 21.65 8.85 -11.53
CA ASP A 178 21.51 10.08 -10.77
C ASP A 178 21.30 9.84 -9.26
N TRP A 179 20.82 8.65 -8.89
CA TRP A 179 20.40 8.36 -7.52
C TRP A 179 20.37 6.86 -7.22
N GLN A 180 20.98 6.46 -6.12
CA GLN A 180 21.09 5.07 -5.67
C GLN A 180 20.50 4.91 -4.26
N PRO A 181 19.17 4.93 -4.11
CA PRO A 181 18.54 4.68 -2.84
C PRO A 181 18.60 3.19 -2.47
N TRP A 182 18.53 2.89 -1.19
CA TRP A 182 18.18 1.55 -0.72
C TRP A 182 16.71 1.28 -0.99
N ILE A 183 16.43 0.33 -1.87
CA ILE A 183 15.07 -0.04 -2.21
C ILE A 183 14.54 -1.04 -1.19
N VAL A 184 13.36 -0.76 -0.63
CA VAL A 184 12.60 -1.71 0.16
C VAL A 184 11.33 -2.09 -0.58
N THR A 185 11.04 -3.39 -0.65
CA THR A 185 9.80 -3.91 -1.22
C THR A 185 9.05 -4.74 -0.19
N PRO A 186 7.71 -4.71 -0.17
CA PRO A 186 6.92 -5.49 0.78
C PRO A 186 6.81 -6.97 0.38
N SER A 187 7.27 -7.35 -0.81
CA SER A 187 7.20 -8.71 -1.34
C SER A 187 8.40 -9.05 -2.21
N HIS A 188 8.73 -10.31 -2.29
CA HIS A 188 9.70 -10.85 -3.24
C HIS A 188 9.22 -10.67 -4.69
N TRP A 189 7.90 -10.72 -4.92
CA TRP A 189 7.32 -10.42 -6.23
C TRP A 189 7.74 -9.03 -6.72
N LEU A 190 7.55 -7.99 -5.90
CA LEU A 190 7.95 -6.63 -6.30
C LEU A 190 9.47 -6.49 -6.40
N ALA A 191 10.24 -7.16 -5.52
CA ALA A 191 11.70 -7.18 -5.61
C ALA A 191 12.17 -7.73 -6.96
N ARG A 192 11.58 -8.85 -7.44
CA ARG A 192 11.90 -9.40 -8.78
C ARG A 192 11.61 -8.37 -9.89
N LEU A 193 10.49 -7.63 -9.81
CA LEU A 193 10.20 -6.58 -10.79
C LEU A 193 11.25 -5.45 -10.75
N VAL A 194 11.73 -5.08 -9.55
CA VAL A 194 12.82 -4.09 -9.43
C VAL A 194 14.10 -4.61 -10.06
N CYS A 195 14.51 -5.86 -9.79
CA CYS A 195 15.68 -6.48 -10.41
C CYS A 195 15.58 -6.49 -11.94
N GLN A 196 14.43 -6.86 -12.49
CA GLN A 196 14.18 -6.84 -13.94
C GLN A 196 14.27 -5.42 -14.52
N ALA A 197 13.79 -4.42 -13.77
CA ALA A 197 13.79 -3.04 -14.22
C ALA A 197 15.15 -2.34 -14.08
N ALA A 198 15.82 -2.48 -12.95
CA ALA A 198 17.03 -1.72 -12.60
C ALA A 198 18.33 -2.54 -12.71
N GLY A 199 18.22 -3.87 -12.90
CA GLY A 199 19.35 -4.79 -12.77
C GLY A 199 19.83 -4.88 -11.31
N GLU A 200 21.02 -5.40 -11.10
CA GLU A 200 21.64 -5.55 -9.76
C GLU A 200 22.27 -4.26 -9.22
N ARG A 201 21.97 -3.12 -9.84
CA ARG A 201 22.60 -1.83 -9.52
C ARG A 201 22.15 -1.22 -8.20
N LEU A 202 20.97 -1.62 -7.71
CA LEU A 202 20.38 -1.05 -6.50
C LEU A 202 20.36 -2.08 -5.37
N PRO A 203 20.72 -1.69 -4.14
CA PRO A 203 20.55 -2.56 -2.98
C PRO A 203 19.06 -2.71 -2.68
N ILE A 204 18.58 -3.97 -2.61
CA ILE A 204 17.18 -4.29 -2.38
C ILE A 204 17.03 -5.09 -1.09
N ARG A 205 16.07 -4.70 -0.26
CA ARG A 205 15.63 -5.46 0.92
C ARG A 205 14.15 -5.77 0.81
N VAL A 206 13.76 -6.98 1.17
CA VAL A 206 12.35 -7.36 1.29
C VAL A 206 11.96 -7.24 2.75
N ILE A 207 11.03 -6.32 3.04
CA ILE A 207 10.45 -6.13 4.37
C ILE A 207 8.93 -6.17 4.23
N PRO A 208 8.29 -7.32 4.49
CA PRO A 208 6.84 -7.46 4.46
C PRO A 208 6.16 -6.43 5.36
N ASN A 209 5.00 -5.93 4.93
CA ASN A 209 4.17 -5.08 5.77
C ASN A 209 3.78 -5.81 7.06
N GLY A 210 3.61 -5.06 8.14
CA GLY A 210 3.18 -5.58 9.43
C GLY A 210 1.74 -5.22 9.77
N VAL A 211 1.16 -5.99 10.67
CA VAL A 211 -0.18 -5.75 11.25
C VAL A 211 -0.10 -5.74 12.78
N ASP A 212 -0.83 -4.84 13.42
CA ASP A 212 -1.01 -4.80 14.87
C ASP A 212 -1.88 -5.99 15.31
N THR A 213 -1.21 -7.06 15.74
CA THR A 213 -1.88 -8.32 16.11
C THR A 213 -2.59 -8.26 17.45
N GLU A 214 -2.37 -7.24 18.27
CA GLU A 214 -3.12 -7.01 19.50
C GLU A 214 -4.44 -6.32 19.22
N ARG A 215 -4.46 -5.42 18.28
CA ARG A 215 -5.66 -4.73 17.83
C ARG A 215 -6.51 -5.60 16.89
N PHE A 216 -5.89 -6.15 15.86
CA PHE A 216 -6.51 -7.13 14.96
C PHE A 216 -6.33 -8.53 15.54
N ARG A 217 -7.28 -8.96 16.34
CA ARG A 217 -7.31 -10.28 16.99
C ARG A 217 -8.72 -10.85 16.99
N PRO A 218 -8.88 -12.17 17.14
CA PRO A 218 -10.20 -12.78 17.27
C PRO A 218 -10.99 -12.16 18.41
N ALA A 219 -12.26 -11.83 18.15
CA ALA A 219 -13.16 -11.35 19.19
C ALA A 219 -13.47 -12.48 20.19
N PRO A 220 -13.52 -12.18 21.50
CA PRO A 220 -13.87 -13.18 22.52
C PRO A 220 -15.24 -13.81 22.29
N ASP A 221 -16.24 -12.98 21.97
CA ASP A 221 -17.59 -13.41 21.65
C ASP A 221 -18.00 -12.86 20.27
N ARG A 222 -17.83 -13.70 19.27
CA ARG A 222 -18.20 -13.39 17.88
C ARG A 222 -19.74 -13.42 17.68
N ALA A 223 -20.47 -14.24 18.42
CA ALA A 223 -21.92 -14.32 18.29
C ALA A 223 -22.58 -13.03 18.77
N GLN A 224 -22.20 -12.55 19.95
CA GLN A 224 -22.68 -11.27 20.48
C GLN A 224 -22.28 -10.09 19.58
N LEU A 225 -21.07 -10.11 18.99
CA LEU A 225 -20.65 -9.07 18.04
C LEU A 225 -21.55 -9.04 16.80
N ARG A 226 -21.90 -10.20 16.25
CA ARG A 226 -22.80 -10.31 15.10
C ARG A 226 -24.21 -9.83 15.41
N GLU A 227 -24.73 -10.19 16.56
CA GLU A 227 -26.03 -9.72 17.05
C GLU A 227 -26.05 -8.19 17.14
N ARG A 228 -25.07 -7.57 17.80
CA ARG A 228 -24.94 -6.11 17.89
C ARG A 228 -24.83 -5.42 16.53
N LEU A 229 -24.23 -6.08 15.55
CA LEU A 229 -24.14 -5.58 14.17
C LEU A 229 -25.42 -5.91 13.35
N GLY A 230 -26.40 -6.59 13.94
CA GLY A 230 -27.68 -6.91 13.30
C GLY A 230 -27.56 -7.97 12.21
N PHE A 231 -26.69 -8.97 12.39
CA PHE A 231 -26.58 -10.12 11.51
C PHE A 231 -27.33 -11.32 12.11
N PRO A 232 -28.17 -12.02 11.32
CA PRO A 232 -28.81 -13.25 11.79
C PRO A 232 -27.75 -14.33 12.09
N PRO A 233 -28.02 -15.23 13.06
CA PRO A 233 -27.09 -16.30 13.43
C PRO A 233 -26.69 -17.20 12.26
N THR A 234 -27.61 -17.41 11.32
CA THR A 234 -27.42 -18.25 10.12
C THR A 234 -26.66 -17.57 9.00
N ALA A 235 -26.44 -16.23 9.05
CA ALA A 235 -25.77 -15.49 8.00
C ALA A 235 -24.35 -16.01 7.74
N ARG A 236 -24.02 -16.19 6.47
CA ARG A 236 -22.67 -16.48 5.96
C ARG A 236 -22.07 -15.19 5.39
N ILE A 237 -21.14 -14.58 6.11
CA ILE A 237 -20.66 -13.22 5.83
C ILE A 237 -19.34 -13.26 5.05
N ILE A 238 -19.38 -12.73 3.82
CA ILE A 238 -18.22 -12.52 2.95
C ILE A 238 -17.78 -11.07 3.09
N LEU A 239 -16.55 -10.82 3.54
CA LEU A 239 -16.03 -9.48 3.75
C LEU A 239 -15.14 -9.02 2.59
N LEU A 240 -15.38 -7.79 2.12
CA LEU A 240 -14.57 -7.07 1.13
C LEU A 240 -14.12 -5.74 1.73
N VAL A 241 -12.82 -5.49 1.75
CA VAL A 241 -12.25 -4.24 2.30
C VAL A 241 -11.35 -3.57 1.29
N ALA A 242 -11.64 -2.33 0.94
CA ALA A 242 -10.76 -1.46 0.15
C ALA A 242 -11.11 0.00 0.36
N ALA A 243 -10.14 0.90 0.43
CA ALA A 243 -10.40 2.33 0.60
C ALA A 243 -11.33 2.89 -0.51
N LYS A 244 -11.18 2.39 -1.75
CA LYS A 244 -12.02 2.72 -2.91
C LYS A 244 -12.50 1.44 -3.58
N LEU A 245 -13.69 0.98 -3.19
CA LEU A 245 -14.29 -0.27 -3.68
C LEU A 245 -14.51 -0.30 -5.20
N GLY A 246 -14.85 0.83 -5.82
CA GLY A 246 -15.11 0.94 -7.27
C GLY A 246 -13.86 0.99 -8.15
N THR A 247 -12.67 0.80 -7.62
CA THR A 247 -11.44 0.84 -8.43
C THR A 247 -11.28 -0.47 -9.22
N ALA A 248 -11.12 -0.38 -10.53
CA ALA A 248 -11.15 -1.53 -11.44
C ALA A 248 -10.15 -2.65 -11.07
N HIS A 249 -8.90 -2.30 -10.68
CA HIS A 249 -7.90 -3.31 -10.30
C HIS A 249 -8.24 -4.04 -8.99
N LYS A 250 -9.21 -3.55 -8.20
CA LYS A 250 -9.67 -4.25 -7.00
C LYS A 250 -10.68 -5.36 -7.29
N GLY A 251 -11.23 -5.45 -8.51
CA GLY A 251 -12.07 -6.57 -8.97
C GLY A 251 -13.40 -6.75 -8.24
N ILE A 252 -13.82 -5.77 -7.40
CA ILE A 252 -14.97 -5.93 -6.51
C ILE A 252 -16.28 -6.00 -7.29
N ILE A 253 -16.49 -5.13 -8.28
CA ILE A 253 -17.75 -5.13 -9.04
C ILE A 253 -17.94 -6.45 -9.82
N PRO A 254 -16.95 -6.96 -10.60
CA PRO A 254 -17.07 -8.27 -11.24
C PRO A 254 -17.29 -9.43 -10.27
N LEU A 255 -16.68 -9.37 -9.07
CA LEU A 255 -16.96 -10.38 -8.04
C LEU A 255 -18.41 -10.33 -7.58
N LEU A 256 -18.95 -9.13 -7.27
CA LEU A 256 -20.34 -8.98 -6.83
C LEU A 256 -21.33 -9.50 -7.88
N GLU A 257 -21.05 -9.23 -9.17
CA GLU A 257 -21.86 -9.74 -10.28
C GLU A 257 -21.81 -11.28 -10.36
N SER A 258 -20.65 -11.88 -10.15
CA SER A 258 -20.47 -13.34 -10.15
C SER A 258 -21.15 -13.98 -8.91
N LEU A 259 -21.02 -13.37 -7.74
CA LEU A 259 -21.69 -13.81 -6.53
C LEU A 259 -23.21 -13.72 -6.66
N ALA A 260 -23.75 -12.70 -7.30
CA ALA A 260 -25.20 -12.55 -7.53
C ALA A 260 -25.78 -13.66 -8.42
N GLN A 261 -24.95 -14.34 -9.22
CA GLN A 261 -25.35 -15.50 -10.02
C GLN A 261 -25.28 -16.82 -9.25
N ALA A 262 -24.39 -16.90 -8.25
CA ALA A 262 -24.09 -18.11 -7.49
C ALA A 262 -24.56 -18.04 -6.03
N SER A 263 -25.26 -16.98 -5.62
CA SER A 263 -25.59 -16.70 -4.22
C SER A 263 -26.58 -17.70 -3.65
N ALA A 264 -26.38 -18.05 -2.38
CA ALA A 264 -27.36 -18.71 -1.53
C ALA A 264 -28.05 -17.65 -0.65
N PRO A 265 -29.31 -17.89 -0.20
CA PRO A 265 -30.08 -16.91 0.57
C PRO A 265 -29.40 -16.43 1.86
N GLU A 266 -28.59 -17.28 2.49
CA GLU A 266 -27.85 -16.99 3.72
C GLU A 266 -26.58 -16.17 3.50
N TRP A 267 -26.18 -15.90 2.26
CA TRP A 267 -24.94 -15.13 1.97
C TRP A 267 -25.18 -13.64 2.11
N VAL A 268 -24.35 -13.01 2.92
CA VAL A 268 -24.31 -11.57 3.09
C VAL A 268 -22.92 -11.07 2.70
N VAL A 269 -22.85 -10.14 1.76
CA VAL A 269 -21.60 -9.47 1.44
C VAL A 269 -21.48 -8.19 2.25
N LEU A 270 -20.46 -8.14 3.10
CA LEU A 270 -20.14 -6.97 3.91
C LEU A 270 -19.00 -6.20 3.22
N THR A 271 -19.21 -4.92 2.93
CA THR A 271 -18.18 -4.10 2.30
C THR A 271 -17.74 -2.95 3.20
N VAL A 272 -16.42 -2.70 3.25
CA VAL A 272 -15.81 -1.59 3.98
C VAL A 272 -14.98 -0.75 3.01
N GLY A 273 -15.29 0.53 2.92
CA GLY A 273 -14.63 1.49 2.04
C GLY A 273 -15.59 2.53 1.49
N ALA A 274 -15.11 3.39 0.59
CA ALA A 274 -15.98 4.37 -0.06
C ALA A 274 -17.14 3.65 -0.75
N PRO A 275 -18.41 4.00 -0.44
CA PRO A 275 -19.58 3.33 -0.98
C PRO A 275 -19.60 3.33 -2.51
N ILE A 276 -20.17 2.29 -3.09
CA ILE A 276 -20.33 2.12 -4.54
C ILE A 276 -21.80 1.99 -4.91
N ARG A 277 -22.12 2.43 -6.10
CA ARG A 277 -23.42 2.12 -6.69
C ARG A 277 -23.42 0.67 -7.16
N LEU A 278 -24.30 -0.14 -6.59
CA LEU A 278 -24.45 -1.54 -6.97
C LEU A 278 -25.12 -1.67 -8.34
N PRO A 279 -24.67 -2.56 -9.22
CA PRO A 279 -25.40 -2.96 -10.40
C PRO A 279 -26.80 -3.48 -10.02
N LYS A 280 -27.82 -3.23 -10.86
CA LYS A 280 -29.19 -3.70 -10.59
C LYS A 280 -29.26 -5.20 -10.36
N SER A 281 -28.54 -6.00 -11.16
CA SER A 281 -28.44 -7.45 -11.02
C SER A 281 -27.96 -7.89 -9.65
N VAL A 282 -27.00 -7.16 -9.08
CA VAL A 282 -26.47 -7.42 -7.73
C VAL A 282 -27.48 -7.03 -6.66
N ALA A 283 -28.06 -5.84 -6.75
CA ALA A 283 -28.98 -5.30 -5.76
C ALA A 283 -30.24 -6.19 -5.56
N TYR A 284 -30.69 -6.88 -6.62
CA TYR A 284 -31.85 -7.78 -6.53
C TYR A 284 -31.56 -9.20 -6.05
N ARG A 285 -30.32 -9.68 -6.21
CA ARG A 285 -30.00 -11.10 -6.00
C ARG A 285 -29.05 -11.35 -4.83
N LEU A 286 -28.36 -10.33 -4.34
CA LEU A 286 -27.34 -10.48 -3.31
C LEU A 286 -27.56 -9.49 -2.18
N GLN A 287 -27.54 -9.98 -0.95
CA GLN A 287 -27.57 -9.11 0.22
C GLN A 287 -26.22 -8.44 0.39
N VAL A 288 -26.13 -7.14 0.06
CA VAL A 288 -24.89 -6.35 0.21
C VAL A 288 -25.10 -5.28 1.26
N ARG A 289 -24.32 -5.34 2.34
CA ARG A 289 -24.30 -4.32 3.39
C ARG A 289 -23.02 -3.49 3.29
N GLN A 290 -23.17 -2.21 2.99
CA GLN A 290 -22.06 -1.29 2.89
C GLN A 290 -21.89 -0.50 4.20
N LEU A 291 -20.75 -0.68 4.89
CA LEU A 291 -20.46 0.03 6.15
C LEU A 291 -19.84 1.42 5.92
N GLY A 292 -19.54 1.76 4.66
CA GLY A 292 -18.80 2.98 4.37
C GLY A 292 -17.32 2.88 4.75
N TYR A 293 -16.64 4.04 4.71
CA TYR A 293 -15.23 4.11 5.08
C TYR A 293 -15.09 4.14 6.60
N ILE A 294 -14.41 3.14 7.16
CA ILE A 294 -14.15 3.03 8.60
C ILE A 294 -12.74 3.58 8.87
N SER A 295 -12.65 4.65 9.64
CA SER A 295 -11.37 5.27 10.05
C SER A 295 -10.80 4.73 11.35
N SER A 296 -11.64 4.16 12.21
CA SER A 296 -11.24 3.54 13.48
C SER A 296 -10.72 2.13 13.22
N PRO A 297 -9.46 1.82 13.59
CA PRO A 297 -8.93 0.46 13.46
C PRO A 297 -9.71 -0.57 14.30
N ASP A 298 -10.23 -0.17 15.47
CA ASP A 298 -11.00 -1.06 16.34
C ASP A 298 -12.36 -1.42 15.71
N ALA A 299 -13.04 -0.43 15.12
CA ALA A 299 -14.27 -0.68 14.37
C ALA A 299 -14.02 -1.54 13.11
N LEU A 300 -12.85 -1.34 12.47
CA LEU A 300 -12.44 -2.18 11.35
C LEU A 300 -12.19 -3.63 11.80
N ALA A 301 -11.52 -3.83 12.93
CA ALA A 301 -11.33 -5.17 13.51
C ALA A 301 -12.66 -5.86 13.82
N GLN A 302 -13.70 -5.12 14.25
CA GLN A 302 -15.04 -5.68 14.43
C GLN A 302 -15.66 -6.17 13.12
N ALA A 303 -15.47 -5.45 12.01
CA ALA A 303 -15.93 -5.88 10.69
C ALA A 303 -15.26 -7.20 10.25
N TYR A 304 -13.93 -7.34 10.45
CA TYR A 304 -13.22 -8.59 10.20
C TYR A 304 -13.75 -9.73 11.08
N ASN A 305 -13.96 -9.47 12.35
CA ASN A 305 -14.45 -10.48 13.31
C ASN A 305 -15.88 -10.94 13.05
N ALA A 306 -16.71 -10.09 12.47
CA ALA A 306 -18.07 -10.47 12.09
C ALA A 306 -18.10 -11.45 10.92
N ALA A 307 -17.11 -11.46 10.05
CA ALA A 307 -17.11 -12.20 8.80
C ALA A 307 -16.70 -13.68 8.93
N ASP A 308 -17.10 -14.50 7.97
CA ASP A 308 -16.75 -15.93 7.86
C ASP A 308 -15.55 -16.16 6.94
N VAL A 309 -15.42 -15.33 5.90
CA VAL A 309 -14.33 -15.36 4.94
C VAL A 309 -13.99 -13.93 4.49
N PHE A 310 -12.72 -13.64 4.35
CA PHE A 310 -12.25 -12.42 3.69
C PHE A 310 -11.95 -12.72 2.23
N CYS A 311 -12.55 -11.96 1.32
CA CYS A 311 -12.26 -12.10 -0.10
C CYS A 311 -11.48 -10.90 -0.62
N ILE A 312 -10.36 -11.19 -1.30
CA ILE A 312 -9.52 -10.18 -1.98
C ILE A 312 -9.50 -10.44 -3.49
N PRO A 313 -10.44 -9.87 -4.26
CA PRO A 313 -10.54 -10.06 -5.70
C PRO A 313 -9.62 -9.11 -6.48
N SER A 314 -8.54 -8.62 -5.85
CA SER A 314 -7.59 -7.71 -6.50
C SER A 314 -6.90 -8.37 -7.69
N LEU A 315 -6.95 -7.70 -8.84
CA LEU A 315 -6.27 -8.10 -10.07
C LEU A 315 -4.79 -7.70 -10.08
N ASP A 316 -4.38 -6.81 -9.18
CA ASP A 316 -3.02 -6.33 -9.02
C ASP A 316 -2.87 -5.73 -7.62
N ASP A 317 -1.98 -6.31 -6.80
CA ASP A 317 -1.68 -5.82 -5.46
C ASP A 317 -0.28 -6.25 -5.04
N THR A 318 0.47 -5.36 -4.40
CA THR A 318 1.87 -5.63 -4.05
C THR A 318 2.02 -6.43 -2.76
N PHE A 319 1.29 -6.07 -1.71
CA PHE A 319 1.25 -6.76 -0.42
C PHE A 319 0.17 -6.13 0.47
N PRO A 320 -1.12 -6.43 0.21
CA PRO A 320 -2.23 -5.74 0.86
C PRO A 320 -2.28 -5.96 2.37
N THR A 321 -2.32 -4.88 3.15
CA THR A 321 -2.45 -4.94 4.61
C THR A 321 -3.78 -5.53 5.05
N THR A 322 -4.83 -5.40 4.23
CA THR A 322 -6.15 -5.98 4.49
C THR A 322 -6.14 -7.51 4.59
N VAL A 323 -5.23 -8.19 3.88
CA VAL A 323 -5.00 -9.63 4.03
C VAL A 323 -4.40 -9.92 5.41
N LEU A 324 -3.42 -9.14 5.84
CA LEU A 324 -2.80 -9.30 7.16
C LEU A 324 -3.78 -9.04 8.30
N GLU A 325 -4.62 -8.01 8.15
CA GLU A 325 -5.68 -7.65 9.11
C GLU A 325 -6.70 -8.79 9.24
N ALA A 326 -7.13 -9.36 8.10
CA ALA A 326 -8.02 -10.52 8.06
C ALA A 326 -7.40 -11.74 8.77
N MET A 327 -6.17 -12.10 8.40
CA MET A 327 -5.46 -13.22 8.99
C MET A 327 -5.23 -13.02 10.50
N ALA A 328 -4.90 -11.80 10.92
CA ALA A 328 -4.72 -11.45 12.33
C ALA A 328 -6.03 -11.61 13.13
N CYS A 329 -7.19 -11.33 12.52
CA CYS A 329 -8.51 -11.61 13.09
C CYS A 329 -8.93 -13.09 12.93
N ALA A 330 -8.00 -14.00 12.59
CA ALA A 330 -8.27 -15.41 12.31
C ALA A 330 -9.36 -15.61 11.24
N LEU A 331 -9.31 -14.87 10.15
CA LEU A 331 -10.27 -14.99 9.06
C LEU A 331 -9.60 -15.67 7.86
N PRO A 332 -10.17 -16.77 7.30
CA PRO A 332 -9.66 -17.38 6.08
C PRO A 332 -9.68 -16.40 4.92
N VAL A 333 -8.70 -16.48 4.06
CA VAL A 333 -8.55 -15.58 2.91
C VAL A 333 -8.83 -16.32 1.62
N VAL A 334 -9.71 -15.78 0.79
CA VAL A 334 -9.94 -16.28 -0.57
C VAL A 334 -9.61 -15.16 -1.55
N GLY A 335 -8.79 -15.44 -2.55
CA GLY A 335 -8.32 -14.38 -3.44
C GLY A 335 -7.72 -14.87 -4.75
N PHE A 336 -7.24 -13.94 -5.56
CA PHE A 336 -6.51 -14.27 -6.77
C PHE A 336 -5.03 -14.50 -6.50
N HIS A 337 -4.44 -15.46 -7.20
CA HIS A 337 -3.00 -15.70 -7.25
C HIS A 337 -2.34 -14.59 -8.09
N THR A 338 -2.07 -13.43 -7.48
CA THR A 338 -1.51 -12.26 -8.15
C THR A 338 -0.65 -11.42 -7.22
N GLY A 339 0.37 -10.77 -7.78
CA GLY A 339 1.24 -9.86 -7.04
C GLY A 339 1.94 -10.51 -5.86
N GLY A 340 1.94 -9.84 -4.72
CA GLY A 340 2.48 -10.36 -3.45
C GLY A 340 1.47 -11.15 -2.61
N ILE A 341 0.23 -11.33 -3.04
CA ILE A 341 -0.79 -12.08 -2.28
C ILE A 341 -0.37 -13.53 -2.01
N PRO A 342 0.25 -14.28 -2.97
CA PRO A 342 0.73 -15.64 -2.71
C PRO A 342 1.83 -15.74 -1.64
N GLU A 343 2.50 -14.64 -1.34
CA GLU A 343 3.49 -14.61 -0.25
C GLU A 343 2.82 -14.46 1.14
N GLN A 344 1.58 -13.97 1.17
CA GLN A 344 0.79 -13.82 2.39
C GLN A 344 -0.07 -15.05 2.69
N VAL A 345 -0.74 -15.57 1.66
CA VAL A 345 -1.74 -16.64 1.79
C VAL A 345 -1.16 -17.97 1.31
N THR A 346 -1.21 -18.98 2.17
CA THR A 346 -0.84 -20.36 1.88
C THR A 346 -2.08 -21.25 1.86
N GLU A 347 -1.97 -22.47 1.38
CA GLU A 347 -3.06 -23.46 1.37
C GLU A 347 -3.66 -23.73 2.76
N SER A 348 -2.86 -23.55 3.82
CA SER A 348 -3.32 -23.68 5.21
C SER A 348 -4.11 -22.46 5.71
N THR A 349 -3.98 -21.29 5.07
CA THR A 349 -4.56 -20.03 5.54
C THR A 349 -5.68 -19.50 4.65
N GLY A 350 -5.84 -20.09 3.45
CA GLY A 350 -6.83 -19.64 2.49
C GLY A 350 -6.77 -20.38 1.16
N ILE A 351 -7.52 -19.89 0.18
CA ILE A 351 -7.58 -20.45 -1.17
C ILE A 351 -7.27 -19.34 -2.18
N LEU A 352 -6.24 -19.57 -2.99
CA LEU A 352 -5.92 -18.69 -4.11
C LEU A 352 -6.28 -19.37 -5.43
N VAL A 353 -6.99 -18.64 -6.28
CA VAL A 353 -7.43 -19.12 -7.60
C VAL A 353 -6.76 -18.31 -8.71
N PRO A 354 -6.78 -18.79 -9.97
CA PRO A 354 -6.22 -18.05 -11.09
C PRO A 354 -6.77 -16.63 -11.19
N ARG A 355 -5.89 -15.68 -11.46
CA ARG A 355 -6.23 -14.26 -11.58
C ARG A 355 -7.34 -14.04 -12.62
N GLY A 356 -8.41 -13.34 -12.22
CA GLY A 356 -9.54 -13.01 -13.10
C GLY A 356 -10.58 -14.11 -13.25
N ASP A 357 -10.37 -15.32 -12.70
CA ASP A 357 -11.39 -16.34 -12.67
C ASP A 357 -12.37 -16.13 -11.51
N PHE A 358 -13.32 -15.22 -11.72
CA PHE A 358 -14.33 -14.90 -10.72
C PHE A 358 -15.26 -16.09 -10.40
N ARG A 359 -15.44 -17.03 -11.34
CA ARG A 359 -16.23 -18.25 -11.09
C ARG A 359 -15.50 -19.20 -10.15
N ALA A 360 -14.19 -19.41 -10.35
CA ALA A 360 -13.38 -20.18 -9.42
C ALA A 360 -13.33 -19.50 -8.04
N LEU A 361 -13.27 -18.15 -8.00
CA LEU A 361 -13.29 -17.39 -6.75
C LEU A 361 -14.60 -17.61 -5.97
N CYS A 362 -15.76 -17.60 -6.65
CA CYS A 362 -17.05 -17.90 -6.03
C CYS A 362 -17.10 -19.35 -5.51
N ARG A 363 -16.57 -20.33 -6.24
CA ARG A 363 -16.50 -21.73 -5.79
C ARG A 363 -15.62 -21.87 -4.54
N ALA A 364 -14.48 -21.20 -4.50
CA ALA A 364 -13.57 -21.20 -3.34
C ALA A 364 -14.23 -20.56 -2.10
N ILE A 365 -14.97 -19.46 -2.28
CA ILE A 365 -15.77 -18.85 -1.21
C ILE A 365 -16.81 -19.84 -0.68
N ALA A 366 -17.59 -20.49 -1.59
CA ALA A 366 -18.58 -21.47 -1.22
C ALA A 366 -17.96 -22.65 -0.43
N GLN A 367 -16.82 -23.16 -0.89
CA GLN A 367 -16.09 -24.24 -0.22
C GLN A 367 -15.74 -23.87 1.22
N VAL A 368 -15.16 -22.68 1.45
CA VAL A 368 -14.81 -22.22 2.81
C VAL A 368 -16.05 -22.01 3.68
N LEU A 369 -17.18 -21.54 3.11
CA LEU A 369 -18.42 -21.29 3.86
C LEU A 369 -19.19 -22.57 4.20
N GLN A 370 -19.05 -23.63 3.40
CA GLN A 370 -19.77 -24.90 3.57
C GLN A 370 -19.00 -25.92 4.41
N ASP A 371 -17.66 -25.88 4.40
CA ASP A 371 -16.80 -26.80 5.14
C ASP A 371 -16.31 -26.15 6.46
N ALA A 372 -17.02 -26.47 7.55
CA ALA A 372 -16.73 -25.93 8.87
C ALA A 372 -15.34 -26.39 9.41
N GLU A 373 -14.90 -27.61 9.05
CA GLU A 373 -13.60 -28.13 9.48
C GLU A 373 -12.46 -27.40 8.75
N LEU A 374 -12.58 -27.26 7.43
CA LEU A 374 -11.63 -26.49 6.62
C LEU A 374 -11.54 -25.05 7.13
N GLN A 375 -12.70 -24.41 7.37
CA GLN A 375 -12.77 -23.04 7.89
C GLN A 375 -12.04 -22.93 9.24
N ARG A 376 -12.28 -23.86 10.17
CA ARG A 376 -11.65 -23.87 11.51
C ARG A 376 -10.13 -24.00 11.40
N ARG A 377 -9.63 -24.92 10.58
CA ARG A 377 -8.19 -25.11 10.35
C ARG A 377 -7.56 -23.85 9.75
N MET A 378 -8.17 -23.28 8.71
CA MET A 378 -7.68 -22.07 8.09
C MET A 378 -7.64 -20.87 9.06
N ARG A 379 -8.66 -20.72 9.89
CA ARG A 379 -8.72 -19.68 10.93
C ARG A 379 -7.55 -19.77 11.90
N PHE A 380 -7.24 -20.96 12.37
CA PHE A 380 -6.12 -21.20 13.29
C PHE A 380 -4.79 -20.83 12.62
N HIS A 381 -4.51 -21.36 11.45
CA HIS A 381 -3.25 -21.12 10.75
C HIS A 381 -3.10 -19.68 10.25
N ALA A 382 -4.19 -19.03 9.83
CA ALA A 382 -4.17 -17.61 9.44
C ALA A 382 -3.71 -16.73 10.61
N ARG A 383 -4.30 -16.91 11.81
CA ARG A 383 -3.88 -16.19 13.02
C ARG A 383 -2.42 -16.48 13.38
N GLN A 384 -2.04 -17.75 13.40
CA GLN A 384 -0.68 -18.17 13.74
C GLN A 384 0.34 -17.50 12.81
N ARG A 385 0.10 -17.55 11.49
CA ARG A 385 0.99 -16.96 10.50
C ARG A 385 1.07 -15.43 10.62
N ALA A 386 -0.05 -14.74 10.84
CA ALA A 386 -0.07 -13.30 11.05
C ALA A 386 0.79 -12.88 12.25
N VAL A 387 0.69 -13.60 13.37
CA VAL A 387 1.46 -13.33 14.58
C VAL A 387 2.95 -13.63 14.37
N GLN A 388 3.28 -14.78 13.79
CA GLN A 388 4.66 -15.24 13.68
C GLN A 388 5.45 -14.52 12.60
N GLU A 389 4.83 -14.21 11.44
CA GLU A 389 5.56 -13.70 10.27
C GLU A 389 5.32 -12.23 9.99
N PHE A 390 4.11 -11.71 10.32
CA PHE A 390 3.65 -10.40 9.90
C PHE A 390 3.27 -9.46 11.05
N SER A 391 3.70 -9.75 12.29
CA SER A 391 3.43 -8.86 13.42
C SER A 391 4.07 -7.49 13.19
N LEU A 392 3.39 -6.45 13.70
CA LEU A 392 3.88 -5.06 13.65
C LEU A 392 5.27 -4.92 14.29
N GLU A 393 5.50 -5.62 15.40
CA GLU A 393 6.80 -5.61 16.08
C GLU A 393 7.93 -6.10 15.18
N ARG A 394 7.71 -7.22 14.47
CA ARG A 394 8.70 -7.77 13.53
C ARG A 394 8.98 -6.84 12.35
N PHE A 395 7.94 -6.21 11.82
CA PHE A 395 8.05 -5.19 10.78
C PHE A 395 8.90 -4.00 11.25
N LEU A 396 8.60 -3.43 12.40
CA LEU A 396 9.31 -2.29 12.98
C LEU A 396 10.77 -2.62 13.26
N ARG A 397 11.03 -3.80 13.85
CA ARG A 397 12.40 -4.27 14.13
C ARG A 397 13.24 -4.35 12.85
N ARG A 398 12.69 -4.87 11.75
CA ARG A 398 13.39 -4.98 10.47
C ARG A 398 13.76 -3.59 9.89
N TYR A 399 12.87 -2.60 9.99
CA TYR A 399 13.18 -1.24 9.55
C TYR A 399 14.20 -0.55 10.45
N CYS A 400 14.09 -0.70 11.76
CA CYS A 400 15.08 -0.16 12.69
C CYS A 400 16.48 -0.74 12.43
N SER A 401 16.57 -2.06 12.23
CA SER A 401 17.84 -2.71 11.88
C SER A 401 18.43 -2.17 10.57
N LEU A 402 17.59 -1.98 9.52
CA LEU A 402 18.03 -1.38 8.27
C LEU A 402 18.54 0.05 8.46
N TYR A 403 17.82 0.88 9.23
CA TYR A 403 18.26 2.24 9.49
C TYR A 403 19.59 2.28 10.27
N GLU A 404 19.75 1.39 11.24
CA GLU A 404 21.01 1.29 11.99
C GLU A 404 22.17 0.86 11.11
N GLU A 405 22.00 -0.15 10.26
CA GLU A 405 22.99 -0.60 9.28
C GLU A 405 23.45 0.57 8.41
N LEU A 406 22.48 1.34 7.86
CA LEU A 406 22.78 2.45 6.98
C LEU A 406 23.46 3.63 7.67
N LEU A 407 23.06 3.93 8.91
CA LEU A 407 23.65 5.03 9.68
C LEU A 407 25.04 4.70 10.23
N GLN A 408 25.35 3.41 10.46
CA GLN A 408 26.69 2.96 10.84
C GLN A 408 27.67 2.92 9.68
N ALA A 409 27.19 2.63 8.46
CA ALA A 409 28.00 2.61 7.25
C ALA A 409 28.47 4.01 6.78
N LEU A 410 27.94 5.08 7.38
CA LEU A 410 28.39 6.44 7.08
C LEU A 410 29.76 6.71 7.72
N PRO A 411 30.76 7.25 6.98
CA PRO A 411 31.99 7.73 7.60
C PRO A 411 31.66 8.84 8.61
N THR A 412 32.25 8.77 9.79
CA THR A 412 32.04 9.68 10.94
C THR A 412 32.29 11.16 10.62
N THR A 413 32.86 11.47 9.45
CA THR A 413 33.23 12.81 8.99
C THR A 413 32.14 13.58 8.23
N ALA A 414 30.96 12.99 7.99
CA ALA A 414 29.91 13.65 7.18
C ALA A 414 29.03 14.66 7.95
N VAL A 415 29.32 14.94 9.21
CA VAL A 415 28.53 15.84 10.10
C VAL A 415 29.17 17.23 10.27
N GLN A 416 30.22 17.57 9.53
CA GLN A 416 30.75 18.92 9.56
C GLN A 416 29.97 19.83 8.59
N ALA A 417 29.32 20.83 9.15
CA ALA A 417 28.68 21.92 8.42
C ALA A 417 29.67 22.54 7.42
N PRO A 418 29.26 22.91 6.21
CA PRO A 418 30.07 23.79 5.38
C PRO A 418 30.13 25.15 6.12
N GLY A 419 31.37 25.50 6.53
CA GLY A 419 31.67 26.76 7.17
C GLY A 419 31.11 27.93 6.36
N ALA A 420 30.64 28.92 7.09
CA ALA A 420 30.44 30.25 6.60
C ALA A 420 31.73 30.70 5.92
N ALA A 421 31.70 30.81 4.60
CA ALA A 421 32.69 31.56 3.81
C ALA A 421 31.98 32.82 3.34
N GLY A 422 32.59 33.94 3.67
CA GLY A 422 32.21 35.32 3.63
C GLY A 422 31.66 35.87 2.31
#